data_11b2548550e72e46d3a6d0fb8f42a9a5
#
_entry.id   11b2548550e72e46d3a6d0fb8f42a9a5
#
_cell.length_a   1.000
_cell.length_b   1.000
_cell.length_c   1.000
_cell.angle_alpha   90.00
_cell.angle_beta   90.00
_cell.angle_gamma   90.00
#
_symmetry.space_group_name_H-M   'P 1'
#
loop_
_entity.id
_entity.type
_entity.pdbx_description
1 polymer ?
#
loop_
_entity_poly.entity_id
_entity_poly.type
_entity_poly.pdbx_seq_one_letter_code
_entity_poly.pdbx_strand_id
1 'polypeptide(L)'
;YFPKFFHPDPSVKRQSGFLKPEINNSNILGSSFTLPYFKTISHNKDLTITPTWFDSDTLMSSFEYRKVEKNSKLITDIGYVSGYKSSSTKKKKNISHLFLNYNLDLNLENYISSDLEFSLERVSNDTYLKVFDPHITKSILRPKNFDNLNNSFKIFLNHNDFNFESGFKSFENLQISKGSDRYQYILPYYNFDKNIDQDYFGGKINFNSNGNNDLSSTNDLKSSVVNNLTYNSLDYVSNFGLKNNFNFVFQNLNSI
;
A
#
# COMPACT_ATOMS: atom_id res chain seq x y z
N TYR A 1 37.08 -25.76 -9.00
CA TYR A 1 36.76 -25.14 -7.71
C TYR A 1 35.30 -24.73 -7.74
N PHE A 2 34.42 -25.46 -7.05
CA PHE A 2 33.05 -24.99 -6.84
C PHE A 2 33.05 -24.00 -5.66
N PRO A 3 32.40 -22.82 -5.78
CA PRO A 3 32.26 -21.94 -4.64
C PRO A 3 31.43 -22.64 -3.56
N LYS A 4 31.95 -22.68 -2.33
CA LYS A 4 31.20 -23.19 -1.17
C LYS A 4 30.02 -22.24 -0.91
N PHE A 5 28.81 -22.71 -1.13
CA PHE A 5 27.62 -22.01 -0.69
C PHE A 5 27.44 -22.26 0.80
N PHE A 6 27.58 -21.23 1.60
CA PHE A 6 27.14 -21.27 2.98
C PHE A 6 25.66 -20.91 3.02
N HIS A 7 24.83 -21.89 3.28
CA HIS A 7 23.44 -21.62 3.68
C HIS A 7 23.45 -21.42 5.19
N PRO A 8 23.05 -20.24 5.73
CA PRO A 8 22.96 -20.07 7.17
C PRO A 8 21.93 -21.06 7.73
N ASP A 9 22.34 -21.83 8.75
CA ASP A 9 21.45 -22.66 9.53
C ASP A 9 20.30 -21.77 10.11
N PRO A 10 19.05 -22.24 10.14
CA PRO A 10 17.94 -21.52 10.76
C PRO A 10 18.18 -21.08 12.21
N SER A 11 19.09 -21.76 12.92
CA SER A 11 19.53 -21.40 14.28
C SER A 11 20.50 -20.22 14.35
N VAL A 12 21.09 -19.83 13.22
CA VAL A 12 22.07 -18.73 13.18
C VAL A 12 21.36 -17.40 13.32
N LYS A 13 21.73 -16.62 14.34
CA LYS A 13 21.26 -15.25 14.54
C LYS A 13 21.53 -14.40 13.31
N ARG A 14 20.60 -13.52 12.96
CA ARG A 14 20.75 -12.54 11.87
C ARG A 14 22.07 -11.79 12.01
N GLN A 15 22.92 -11.83 10.99
CA GLN A 15 24.22 -11.19 10.98
C GLN A 15 24.28 -10.10 9.90
N SER A 16 25.04 -9.03 10.20
CA SER A 16 25.34 -7.99 9.23
C SER A 16 26.38 -8.48 8.23
N GLY A 17 26.28 -8.06 6.96
CA GLY A 17 27.24 -8.44 5.94
C GLY A 17 26.87 -7.95 4.55
N PHE A 18 27.80 -8.09 3.63
CA PHE A 18 27.55 -7.83 2.22
C PHE A 18 26.66 -8.90 1.63
N LEU A 19 25.70 -8.46 0.84
CA LEU A 19 24.85 -9.35 0.05
C LEU A 19 25.48 -9.58 -1.33
N LYS A 20 24.85 -10.44 -2.12
CA LYS A 20 25.34 -10.77 -3.47
C LYS A 20 25.45 -9.49 -4.31
N PRO A 21 26.63 -9.19 -4.88
CA PRO A 21 26.78 -8.08 -5.81
C PRO A 21 26.04 -8.36 -7.12
N GLU A 22 25.66 -7.31 -7.82
CA GLU A 22 24.94 -7.38 -9.09
C GLU A 22 25.56 -6.47 -10.11
N ILE A 23 25.59 -6.95 -11.36
CA ILE A 23 25.97 -6.17 -12.52
C ILE A 23 24.75 -6.17 -13.43
N ASN A 24 24.28 -4.97 -13.77
CA ASN A 24 23.16 -4.77 -14.69
C ASN A 24 23.61 -3.90 -15.86
N ASN A 25 22.95 -4.07 -16.99
CA ASN A 25 23.11 -3.21 -18.16
C ASN A 25 21.74 -2.73 -18.61
N SER A 26 21.61 -1.43 -18.81
CA SER A 26 20.38 -0.77 -19.20
C SER A 26 20.63 0.14 -20.39
N ASN A 27 19.70 0.15 -21.35
CA ASN A 27 19.78 1.06 -22.51
C ASN A 27 19.67 2.54 -22.10
N ILE A 28 19.12 2.84 -20.92
CA ILE A 28 18.91 4.22 -20.46
C ILE A 28 20.03 4.70 -19.55
N LEU A 29 20.50 3.83 -18.65
CA LEU A 29 21.46 4.19 -17.59
C LEU A 29 22.87 3.62 -17.84
N GLY A 30 23.06 2.79 -18.88
CA GLY A 30 24.31 2.08 -19.13
C GLY A 30 24.55 0.93 -18.18
N SER A 31 25.82 0.56 -18.02
CA SER A 31 26.24 -0.50 -17.12
C SER A 31 26.25 -0.01 -15.67
N SER A 32 25.89 -0.89 -14.75
CA SER A 32 25.89 -0.57 -13.33
C SER A 32 26.42 -1.71 -12.48
N PHE A 33 27.05 -1.35 -11.37
CA PHE A 33 27.51 -2.26 -10.33
C PHE A 33 26.82 -1.91 -9.02
N THR A 34 26.19 -2.91 -8.39
CA THR A 34 25.46 -2.78 -7.13
C THR A 34 26.08 -3.68 -6.08
N LEU A 35 26.36 -3.14 -4.88
CA LEU A 35 26.91 -3.90 -3.76
C LEU A 35 26.07 -3.67 -2.49
N PRO A 36 25.02 -4.45 -2.25
CA PRO A 36 24.19 -4.26 -1.07
C PRO A 36 24.90 -4.68 0.22
N TYR A 37 24.65 -3.94 1.28
CA TYR A 37 25.11 -4.24 2.64
C TYR A 37 23.91 -4.32 3.59
N PHE A 38 23.74 -5.48 4.23
CA PHE A 38 22.72 -5.70 5.24
C PHE A 38 23.29 -5.42 6.63
N LYS A 39 22.61 -4.58 7.40
CA LYS A 39 22.94 -4.21 8.78
C LYS A 39 21.83 -4.63 9.73
N THR A 40 22.13 -5.58 10.61
CA THR A 40 21.29 -5.86 11.78
C THR A 40 21.51 -4.78 12.83
N ILE A 41 20.47 -4.01 13.18
CA ILE A 41 20.53 -2.98 14.21
C ILE A 41 20.16 -3.60 15.56
N SER A 42 19.08 -4.39 15.59
CA SER A 42 18.63 -5.16 16.76
C SER A 42 17.87 -6.40 16.28
N HIS A 43 17.36 -7.20 17.21
CA HIS A 43 16.57 -8.40 16.88
C HIS A 43 15.32 -8.09 16.03
N ASN A 44 14.78 -6.88 16.12
CA ASN A 44 13.55 -6.46 15.46
C ASN A 44 13.73 -5.29 14.48
N LYS A 45 14.97 -4.88 14.20
CA LYS A 45 15.31 -3.75 13.30
C LYS A 45 16.48 -4.08 12.43
N ASP A 46 16.38 -3.77 11.16
CA ASP A 46 17.48 -3.87 10.20
C ASP A 46 17.44 -2.75 9.17
N LEU A 47 18.56 -2.59 8.49
CA LEU A 47 18.77 -1.63 7.42
C LEU A 47 19.56 -2.30 6.30
N THR A 48 19.07 -2.21 5.08
CA THR A 48 19.82 -2.58 3.88
C THR A 48 20.24 -1.32 3.15
N ILE A 49 21.52 -1.17 2.91
CA ILE A 49 22.10 -0.06 2.14
C ILE A 49 22.51 -0.62 0.80
N THR A 50 22.03 -0.05 -0.28
CA THR A 50 22.24 -0.55 -1.64
C THR A 50 22.83 0.55 -2.52
N PRO A 51 24.17 0.79 -2.47
CA PRO A 51 24.83 1.66 -3.42
C PRO A 51 24.90 1.01 -4.80
N THR A 52 24.63 1.79 -5.83
CA THR A 52 24.72 1.39 -7.23
C THR A 52 25.47 2.46 -8.01
N TRP A 53 26.59 2.08 -8.59
CA TRP A 53 27.43 2.95 -9.44
C TRP A 53 27.12 2.67 -10.90
N PHE A 54 26.91 3.72 -11.65
CA PHE A 54 26.68 3.68 -13.10
C PHE A 54 27.92 4.20 -13.84
N ASP A 55 28.13 3.70 -15.06
CA ASP A 55 29.21 4.17 -15.94
C ASP A 55 29.03 5.64 -16.39
N SER A 56 27.80 6.18 -16.23
CA SER A 56 27.42 7.55 -16.57
C SER A 56 27.73 8.61 -15.49
N ASP A 57 28.65 8.35 -14.55
CA ASP A 57 28.91 9.19 -13.36
C ASP A 57 27.68 9.43 -12.49
N THR A 58 26.72 8.53 -12.54
CA THR A 58 25.53 8.56 -11.70
C THR A 58 25.71 7.60 -10.53
N LEU A 59 25.35 8.03 -9.34
CA LEU A 59 25.34 7.20 -8.13
C LEU A 59 23.93 7.16 -7.58
N MET A 60 23.41 5.95 -7.39
CA MET A 60 22.17 5.71 -6.66
C MET A 60 22.49 5.06 -5.32
N SER A 61 21.87 5.54 -4.25
CA SER A 61 21.94 4.93 -2.93
C SER A 61 20.52 4.68 -2.45
N SER A 62 20.18 3.42 -2.18
CA SER A 62 18.89 3.04 -1.61
C SER A 62 19.07 2.53 -0.18
N PHE A 63 18.12 2.86 0.68
CA PHE A 63 18.10 2.55 2.11
C PHE A 63 16.75 1.92 2.45
N GLU A 64 16.72 0.61 2.65
CA GLU A 64 15.52 -0.09 3.12
C GLU A 64 15.65 -0.31 4.62
N TYR A 65 14.81 0.37 5.41
CA TYR A 65 14.72 0.20 6.85
C TYR A 65 13.46 -0.58 7.21
N ARG A 66 13.62 -1.59 8.07
CA ARG A 66 12.53 -2.42 8.58
C ARG A 66 12.56 -2.47 10.09
N LYS A 67 11.39 -2.29 10.69
CA LYS A 67 11.17 -2.40 12.12
C LYS A 67 9.88 -3.20 12.36
N VAL A 68 9.98 -4.22 13.21
CA VAL A 68 8.82 -5.01 13.63
C VAL A 68 8.76 -4.99 15.15
N GLU A 69 7.65 -4.54 15.69
CA GLU A 69 7.33 -4.57 17.11
C GLU A 69 6.14 -5.51 17.36
N LYS A 70 5.77 -5.70 18.62
CA LYS A 70 4.67 -6.59 18.99
C LYS A 70 3.38 -6.22 18.24
N ASN A 71 3.09 -4.92 18.16
CA ASN A 71 1.86 -4.38 17.62
C ASN A 71 2.07 -3.54 16.36
N SER A 72 3.30 -3.38 15.86
CA SER A 72 3.53 -2.53 14.69
C SER A 72 4.61 -3.06 13.76
N LYS A 73 4.46 -2.72 12.48
CA LYS A 73 5.42 -3.01 11.43
C LYS A 73 5.65 -1.76 10.60
N LEU A 74 6.90 -1.32 10.51
CA LEU A 74 7.33 -0.23 9.64
C LEU A 74 8.32 -0.77 8.61
N ILE A 75 8.08 -0.43 7.36
CA ILE A 75 9.03 -0.61 6.27
C ILE A 75 9.14 0.72 5.55
N THR A 76 10.37 1.16 5.29
CA THR A 76 10.65 2.39 4.56
C THR A 76 11.73 2.11 3.54
N ASP A 77 11.55 2.57 2.32
CA ASP A 77 12.54 2.53 1.25
C ASP A 77 12.79 3.95 0.73
N ILE A 78 14.02 4.41 0.87
CA ILE A 78 14.46 5.75 0.46
C ILE A 78 15.55 5.59 -0.57
N GLY A 79 15.34 6.12 -1.77
CA GLY A 79 16.36 6.17 -2.81
C GLY A 79 16.78 7.60 -3.12
N TYR A 80 18.08 7.78 -3.26
CA TYR A 80 18.67 9.04 -3.69
C TYR A 80 19.63 8.80 -4.85
N VAL A 81 19.43 9.53 -5.94
CA VAL A 81 20.25 9.44 -7.15
C VAL A 81 20.90 10.79 -7.39
N SER A 82 22.22 10.80 -7.42
CA SER A 82 23.02 11.99 -7.77
C SER A 82 23.55 11.87 -9.19
N GLY A 83 23.63 13.02 -9.88
CA GLY A 83 24.24 13.09 -11.20
C GLY A 83 23.36 12.60 -12.36
N TYR A 84 22.07 12.34 -12.13
CA TYR A 84 21.16 11.91 -13.20
C TYR A 84 21.00 12.96 -14.30
N LYS A 85 21.13 12.54 -15.55
CA LYS A 85 20.88 13.36 -16.74
C LYS A 85 19.72 12.76 -17.51
N SER A 86 18.64 13.52 -17.69
CA SER A 86 17.57 13.10 -18.59
C SER A 86 17.98 13.30 -20.05
N SER A 87 17.38 12.54 -20.97
CA SER A 87 17.60 12.68 -22.41
C SER A 87 17.27 14.09 -22.95
N SER A 88 16.35 14.79 -22.29
CA SER A 88 15.87 16.12 -22.68
C SER A 88 16.68 17.27 -22.07
N THR A 89 17.40 17.05 -20.97
CA THR A 89 18.17 18.09 -20.29
C THR A 89 19.60 17.62 -20.02
N LYS A 90 20.58 18.36 -20.56
CA LYS A 90 22.00 18.06 -20.33
C LYS A 90 22.49 18.38 -18.89
N LYS A 91 21.64 18.98 -18.04
CA LYS A 91 22.01 19.34 -16.66
C LYS A 91 21.85 18.13 -15.73
N LYS A 92 22.89 17.86 -14.93
CA LYS A 92 22.81 16.87 -13.85
C LYS A 92 21.77 17.31 -12.83
N LYS A 93 20.92 16.38 -12.40
CA LYS A 93 19.89 16.58 -11.37
C LYS A 93 20.02 15.50 -10.31
N ASN A 94 19.63 15.86 -9.09
CA ASN A 94 19.44 14.88 -8.03
C ASN A 94 17.95 14.54 -7.96
N ILE A 95 17.66 13.26 -7.91
CA ILE A 95 16.29 12.75 -7.84
C ILE A 95 16.20 11.69 -6.77
N SER A 96 15.00 11.49 -6.24
CA SER A 96 14.78 10.61 -5.08
C SER A 96 13.42 9.96 -5.11
N HIS A 97 13.29 8.89 -4.32
CA HIS A 97 12.01 8.32 -3.94
C HIS A 97 11.92 8.13 -2.43
N LEU A 98 10.70 8.05 -1.95
CA LEU A 98 10.33 7.62 -0.60
C LEU A 98 9.10 6.73 -0.70
N PHE A 99 9.25 5.47 -0.31
CA PHE A 99 8.15 4.54 -0.14
C PHE A 99 8.10 4.12 1.33
N LEU A 100 6.89 4.11 1.91
CA LEU A 100 6.72 3.77 3.31
C LEU A 100 5.41 2.99 3.48
N ASN A 101 5.45 1.97 4.32
CA ASN A 101 4.26 1.29 4.83
C ASN A 101 4.40 1.12 6.34
N TYR A 102 3.38 1.53 7.07
CA TYR A 102 3.27 1.39 8.50
C TYR A 102 1.93 0.75 8.86
N ASN A 103 2.00 -0.34 9.59
CA ASN A 103 0.84 -1.04 10.13
C ASN A 103 0.93 -1.03 11.65
N LEU A 104 -0.15 -0.70 12.31
CA LEU A 104 -0.29 -0.69 13.77
C LEU A 104 -1.56 -1.42 14.17
N ASP A 105 -1.41 -2.46 14.95
CA ASP A 105 -2.52 -3.07 15.67
C ASP A 105 -2.80 -2.25 16.94
N LEU A 106 -4.00 -1.68 17.00
CA LEU A 106 -4.42 -0.81 18.11
C LEU A 106 -4.75 -1.60 19.37
N ASN A 107 -4.96 -2.93 19.25
CA ASN A 107 -5.34 -3.84 20.34
C ASN A 107 -6.51 -3.31 21.19
N LEU A 108 -7.56 -2.82 20.55
CA LEU A 108 -8.74 -2.33 21.26
C LEU A 108 -9.49 -3.49 21.90
N GLU A 109 -9.84 -3.34 23.17
CA GLU A 109 -10.67 -4.29 23.89
C GLU A 109 -12.03 -4.44 23.20
N ASN A 110 -12.58 -5.64 23.18
CA ASN A 110 -13.85 -6.01 22.53
C ASN A 110 -13.85 -6.01 21.00
N TYR A 111 -12.73 -5.82 20.33
CA TYR A 111 -12.60 -5.98 18.89
C TYR A 111 -11.83 -7.26 18.55
N ILE A 112 -12.22 -7.92 17.45
CA ILE A 112 -11.51 -9.07 16.90
C ILE A 112 -10.17 -8.60 16.31
N SER A 113 -10.20 -7.48 15.59
CA SER A 113 -9.02 -6.75 15.14
C SER A 113 -9.29 -5.26 15.05
N SER A 114 -8.25 -4.48 15.25
CA SER A 114 -8.30 -3.02 15.18
C SER A 114 -6.97 -2.53 14.63
N ASP A 115 -6.97 -2.10 13.37
CA ASP A 115 -5.76 -1.88 12.62
C ASP A 115 -5.72 -0.45 12.07
N LEU A 116 -4.53 0.15 12.09
CA LEU A 116 -4.21 1.38 11.40
C LEU A 116 -3.14 1.08 10.35
N GLU A 117 -3.39 1.49 9.11
CA GLU A 117 -2.45 1.35 8.03
C GLU A 117 -2.15 2.71 7.40
N PHE A 118 -0.87 3.00 7.20
CA PHE A 118 -0.41 4.17 6.47
C PHE A 118 0.56 3.76 5.38
N SER A 119 0.28 4.19 4.15
CA SER A 119 1.10 3.93 2.97
C SER A 119 1.42 5.22 2.25
N LEU A 120 2.69 5.41 1.90
CA LEU A 120 3.18 6.60 1.21
C LEU A 120 4.08 6.21 0.04
N GLU A 121 3.75 6.74 -1.13
CA GLU A 121 4.55 6.64 -2.34
C GLU A 121 4.90 8.04 -2.86
N ARG A 122 6.18 8.34 -2.99
CA ARG A 122 6.65 9.65 -3.45
C ARG A 122 7.87 9.53 -4.34
N VAL A 123 7.87 10.25 -5.44
CA VAL A 123 9.05 10.41 -6.30
C VAL A 123 9.27 11.89 -6.62
N SER A 124 10.52 12.29 -6.79
CA SER A 124 10.85 13.67 -7.11
C SER A 124 10.85 13.97 -8.62
N ASN A 125 10.77 12.92 -9.44
CA ASN A 125 10.79 13.01 -10.91
C ASN A 125 9.78 12.03 -11.51
N ASP A 126 8.99 12.48 -12.47
CA ASP A 126 7.87 11.74 -13.05
C ASP A 126 8.29 10.47 -13.81
N THR A 127 9.50 10.43 -14.30
CA THR A 127 10.05 9.25 -14.99
C THR A 127 10.85 8.32 -14.09
N TYR A 128 10.96 8.64 -12.78
CA TYR A 128 11.80 7.91 -11.83
C TYR A 128 11.53 6.41 -11.85
N LEU A 129 10.26 6.03 -11.70
CA LEU A 129 9.86 4.62 -11.62
C LEU A 129 10.20 3.85 -12.89
N LYS A 130 10.03 4.47 -14.07
CA LYS A 130 10.34 3.84 -15.37
C LYS A 130 11.83 3.70 -15.61
N VAL A 131 12.62 4.71 -15.22
CA VAL A 131 14.06 4.74 -15.48
C VAL A 131 14.82 3.83 -14.54
N PHE A 132 14.46 3.83 -13.25
CA PHE A 132 15.16 3.08 -12.21
C PHE A 132 14.48 1.76 -11.85
N ASP A 133 13.46 1.32 -12.60
CA ASP A 133 12.75 0.06 -12.38
C ASP A 133 13.67 -1.12 -12.07
N PRO A 134 14.71 -1.43 -12.85
CA PRO A 134 15.58 -2.58 -12.59
C PRO A 134 16.31 -2.53 -11.24
N HIS A 135 16.47 -1.33 -10.67
CA HIS A 135 17.22 -1.11 -9.43
C HIS A 135 16.33 -1.04 -8.18
N ILE A 136 15.00 -0.91 -8.36
CA ILE A 136 14.01 -0.87 -7.27
C ILE A 136 13.14 -2.13 -7.21
N THR A 137 13.36 -3.11 -8.08
CA THR A 137 12.54 -4.35 -8.17
C THR A 137 12.53 -5.17 -6.90
N LYS A 138 13.55 -5.07 -6.06
CA LYS A 138 13.67 -5.81 -4.80
C LYS A 138 12.90 -5.17 -3.66
N SER A 139 12.56 -3.90 -3.78
CA SER A 139 11.74 -3.24 -2.77
C SER A 139 10.32 -3.82 -2.79
N ILE A 140 9.88 -4.31 -1.63
CA ILE A 140 8.50 -4.79 -1.46
C ILE A 140 7.49 -3.65 -1.47
N LEU A 141 7.96 -2.41 -1.30
CA LEU A 141 7.15 -1.19 -1.30
C LEU A 141 7.10 -0.52 -2.68
N ARG A 142 7.76 -1.09 -3.68
CA ARG A 142 7.76 -0.54 -5.03
C ARG A 142 6.34 -0.36 -5.54
N PRO A 143 5.97 0.83 -6.05
CA PRO A 143 4.69 1.06 -6.68
C PRO A 143 4.43 0.05 -7.80
N LYS A 144 3.24 -0.53 -7.83
CA LYS A 144 2.84 -1.47 -8.88
C LYS A 144 2.57 -0.77 -10.20
N ASN A 145 2.12 0.48 -10.12
CA ASN A 145 1.83 1.33 -11.27
C ASN A 145 2.92 2.40 -11.40
N PHE A 146 3.55 2.50 -12.57
CA PHE A 146 4.61 3.48 -12.81
C PHE A 146 4.09 4.87 -13.19
N ASP A 147 2.81 4.96 -13.47
CA ASP A 147 2.17 6.20 -13.88
C ASP A 147 1.38 6.86 -12.76
N ASN A 148 1.03 6.09 -11.71
CA ASN A 148 0.25 6.61 -10.57
C ASN A 148 0.90 6.23 -9.25
N LEU A 149 1.02 7.21 -8.37
CA LEU A 149 1.39 7.03 -6.97
C LEU A 149 0.15 7.00 -6.11
N ASN A 150 0.11 6.08 -5.14
CA ASN A 150 -1.02 5.88 -4.26
C ASN A 150 -0.59 6.11 -2.81
N ASN A 151 -1.25 7.04 -2.13
CA ASN A 151 -1.05 7.27 -0.71
C ASN A 151 -2.35 6.98 0.02
N SER A 152 -2.26 6.35 1.17
CA SER A 152 -3.46 6.01 1.95
C SER A 152 -3.18 6.04 3.44
N PHE A 153 -4.21 6.44 4.17
CA PHE A 153 -4.35 6.25 5.60
C PHE A 153 -5.69 5.56 5.84
N LYS A 154 -5.68 4.47 6.60
CA LYS A 154 -6.86 3.66 6.84
C LYS A 154 -6.89 3.20 8.30
N ILE A 155 -8.08 3.24 8.88
CA ILE A 155 -8.43 2.60 10.15
C ILE A 155 -9.44 1.51 9.84
N PHE A 156 -9.20 0.33 10.35
CA PHE A 156 -10.10 -0.81 10.24
C PHE A 156 -10.42 -1.35 11.63
N LEU A 157 -11.72 -1.48 11.91
CA LEU A 157 -12.25 -1.99 13.17
C LEU A 157 -13.17 -3.17 12.86
N ASN A 158 -12.81 -4.34 13.35
CA ASN A 158 -13.61 -5.56 13.23
C ASN A 158 -14.15 -5.96 14.61
N HIS A 159 -15.45 -5.88 14.76
CA HIS A 159 -16.17 -6.29 15.95
C HIS A 159 -17.04 -7.52 15.62
N ASN A 160 -17.54 -8.26 16.63
CA ASN A 160 -18.41 -9.40 16.39
C ASN A 160 -19.68 -9.04 15.59
N ASP A 161 -20.22 -7.84 15.81
CA ASP A 161 -21.50 -7.42 15.24
C ASP A 161 -21.33 -6.51 14.01
N PHE A 162 -20.17 -5.88 13.83
CA PHE A 162 -19.95 -4.93 12.73
C PHE A 162 -18.48 -4.86 12.29
N ASN A 163 -18.30 -4.42 11.06
CA ASN A 163 -17.04 -4.00 10.50
C ASN A 163 -17.10 -2.51 10.16
N PHE A 164 -16.04 -1.79 10.46
CA PHE A 164 -15.90 -0.38 10.11
C PHE A 164 -14.53 -0.13 9.50
N GLU A 165 -14.51 0.46 8.33
CA GLU A 165 -13.30 0.97 7.69
C GLU A 165 -13.50 2.44 7.35
N SER A 166 -12.52 3.28 7.65
CA SER A 166 -12.52 4.68 7.23
C SER A 166 -11.09 5.14 6.95
N GLY A 167 -10.97 6.15 6.09
CA GLY A 167 -9.65 6.64 5.76
C GLY A 167 -9.63 7.75 4.72
N PHE A 168 -8.39 7.99 4.26
CA PHE A 168 -8.07 8.97 3.23
C PHE A 168 -7.22 8.31 2.15
N LYS A 169 -7.44 8.68 0.89
CA LYS A 169 -6.60 8.25 -0.23
C LYS A 169 -6.22 9.46 -1.07
N SER A 170 -5.00 9.47 -1.58
CA SER A 170 -4.61 10.41 -2.60
C SER A 170 -3.86 9.71 -3.73
N PHE A 171 -4.15 10.13 -4.94
CA PHE A 171 -3.57 9.59 -6.16
C PHE A 171 -2.85 10.72 -6.89
N GLU A 172 -1.64 10.45 -7.36
CA GLU A 172 -0.86 11.38 -8.18
C GLU A 172 -0.57 10.74 -9.53
N ASN A 173 -1.05 11.32 -10.63
CA ASN A 173 -0.79 10.85 -11.98
C ASN A 173 0.49 11.50 -12.53
N LEU A 174 1.54 10.70 -12.68
CA LEU A 174 2.85 11.15 -13.15
C LEU A 174 2.92 11.49 -14.65
N GLN A 175 1.90 11.12 -15.42
CA GLN A 175 1.81 11.45 -16.85
C GLN A 175 1.27 12.86 -17.08
N ILE A 176 0.55 13.42 -16.12
CA ILE A 176 0.01 14.77 -16.21
C ILE A 176 1.06 15.77 -15.70
N SER A 177 1.24 16.88 -16.42
CA SER A 177 2.10 17.97 -15.98
C SER A 177 1.67 18.50 -14.61
N LYS A 178 2.61 19.03 -13.83
CA LYS A 178 2.33 19.54 -12.50
C LYS A 178 1.23 20.61 -12.55
N GLY A 179 0.10 20.30 -11.94
CA GLY A 179 -1.11 21.10 -11.90
C GLY A 179 -2.17 20.39 -11.06
N SER A 180 -3.34 21.01 -10.89
CA SER A 180 -4.44 20.49 -10.07
C SER A 180 -4.97 19.14 -10.56
N ASP A 181 -5.06 18.94 -11.87
CA ASP A 181 -5.62 17.71 -12.48
C ASP A 181 -4.73 16.49 -12.29
N ARG A 182 -3.49 16.70 -11.83
CA ARG A 182 -2.56 15.64 -11.49
C ARG A 182 -2.97 14.85 -10.27
N TYR A 183 -3.74 15.47 -9.35
CA TYR A 183 -4.07 14.91 -8.05
C TYR A 183 -5.56 14.62 -7.95
N GLN A 184 -5.87 13.46 -7.39
CA GLN A 184 -7.20 13.05 -6.96
C GLN A 184 -7.14 12.69 -5.48
N TYR A 185 -8.15 13.12 -4.73
CA TYR A 185 -8.26 12.84 -3.30
C TYR A 185 -9.61 12.23 -2.98
N ILE A 186 -9.61 11.20 -2.15
CA ILE A 186 -10.82 10.65 -1.53
C ILE A 186 -10.73 10.95 -0.03
N LEU A 187 -11.49 11.94 0.46
CA LEU A 187 -11.29 12.57 1.76
C LEU A 187 -12.60 12.97 2.44
N PRO A 188 -13.08 12.30 3.45
CA PRO A 188 -12.82 10.91 3.81
C PRO A 188 -13.65 9.92 2.98
N TYR A 189 -13.34 8.64 3.14
CA TYR A 189 -14.26 7.57 2.81
C TYR A 189 -14.57 6.74 4.05
N TYR A 190 -15.69 6.03 4.05
CA TYR A 190 -16.00 5.02 5.06
C TYR A 190 -16.78 3.85 4.46
N ASN A 191 -16.64 2.69 5.09
CA ASN A 191 -17.46 1.51 4.90
C ASN A 191 -17.89 1.03 6.29
N PHE A 192 -19.19 0.84 6.47
CA PHE A 192 -19.77 0.27 7.68
C PHE A 192 -20.66 -0.90 7.30
N ASP A 193 -20.44 -2.04 7.91
CA ASP A 193 -21.24 -3.24 7.72
C ASP A 193 -21.64 -3.80 9.07
N LYS A 194 -22.92 -4.05 9.26
CA LYS A 194 -23.47 -4.57 10.52
C LYS A 194 -24.47 -5.68 10.26
N ASN A 195 -24.23 -6.83 10.88
CA ASN A 195 -25.20 -7.90 10.98
C ASN A 195 -26.08 -7.66 12.21
N ILE A 196 -27.39 -7.66 12.01
CA ILE A 196 -28.38 -7.50 13.06
C ILE A 196 -29.16 -8.81 13.15
N ASP A 197 -28.80 -9.61 14.14
CA ASP A 197 -29.55 -10.83 14.44
C ASP A 197 -30.81 -10.45 15.19
N GLN A 198 -31.97 -10.71 14.59
CA GLN A 198 -33.26 -10.44 15.22
C GLN A 198 -34.08 -11.73 15.31
N ASP A 199 -34.36 -12.15 16.53
CA ASP A 199 -35.19 -13.33 16.78
C ASP A 199 -36.66 -13.11 16.41
N TYR A 200 -37.12 -11.85 16.35
CA TYR A 200 -38.54 -11.50 16.15
C TYR A 200 -39.10 -11.87 14.78
N PHE A 201 -38.27 -11.88 13.73
CA PHE A 201 -38.71 -12.16 12.36
C PHE A 201 -38.10 -13.45 11.78
N GLY A 202 -37.36 -14.20 12.59
CA GLY A 202 -36.76 -15.46 12.15
C GLY A 202 -35.84 -15.32 10.91
N GLY A 203 -35.12 -14.23 10.79
CA GLY A 203 -34.25 -13.96 9.65
C GLY A 203 -33.02 -13.16 10.04
N LYS A 204 -32.17 -12.86 9.06
CA LYS A 204 -30.97 -12.03 9.22
C LYS A 204 -31.15 -10.69 8.53
N ILE A 205 -30.84 -9.63 9.25
CA ILE A 205 -30.78 -8.27 8.70
C ILE A 205 -29.31 -7.87 8.59
N ASN A 206 -28.92 -7.45 7.41
CA ASN A 206 -27.61 -6.83 7.18
C ASN A 206 -27.82 -5.37 6.80
N PHE A 207 -27.10 -4.48 7.48
CA PHE A 207 -27.03 -3.06 7.14
C PHE A 207 -25.61 -2.74 6.68
N ASN A 208 -25.51 -2.24 5.44
CA ASN A 208 -24.26 -1.75 4.87
C ASN A 208 -24.43 -0.28 4.51
N SER A 209 -23.48 0.53 4.94
CA SER A 209 -23.39 1.95 4.59
C SER A 209 -21.99 2.28 4.13
N ASN A 210 -21.85 2.88 2.96
CA ASN A 210 -20.59 3.37 2.47
C ASN A 210 -20.73 4.79 1.92
N GLY A 211 -19.68 5.57 2.08
CA GLY A 211 -19.63 6.93 1.59
C GLY A 211 -18.22 7.37 1.27
N ASN A 212 -18.12 8.29 0.34
CA ASN A 212 -16.86 8.89 -0.05
C ASN A 212 -17.06 10.32 -0.54
N ASN A 213 -16.02 11.13 -0.34
CA ASN A 213 -15.87 12.44 -0.96
C ASN A 213 -14.69 12.37 -1.92
N ASP A 214 -14.94 12.49 -3.20
CA ASP A 214 -13.94 12.49 -4.27
C ASP A 214 -13.70 13.92 -4.73
N LEU A 215 -12.48 14.42 -4.54
CA LEU A 215 -12.03 15.72 -4.99
C LEU A 215 -11.04 15.53 -6.13
N SER A 216 -11.42 15.96 -7.32
CA SER A 216 -10.61 15.87 -8.54
C SER A 216 -10.70 17.14 -9.38
N SER A 217 -9.86 17.26 -10.39
CA SER A 217 -9.96 18.28 -11.45
C SER A 217 -10.25 19.69 -10.95
N THR A 218 -9.40 20.23 -10.06
CA THR A 218 -9.46 21.66 -9.65
C THR A 218 -10.75 22.06 -8.90
N ASN A 219 -11.13 21.38 -7.87
CA ASN A 219 -12.29 21.62 -7.01
C ASN A 219 -13.62 20.97 -7.47
N ASP A 220 -13.58 19.96 -8.31
CA ASP A 220 -14.76 19.13 -8.56
C ASP A 220 -14.90 18.14 -7.39
N LEU A 221 -15.80 18.45 -6.46
CA LEU A 221 -16.11 17.62 -5.30
C LEU A 221 -17.37 16.81 -5.58
N LYS A 222 -17.23 15.49 -5.57
CA LYS A 222 -18.35 14.55 -5.67
C LYS A 222 -18.48 13.79 -4.37
N SER A 223 -19.61 13.94 -3.73
CA SER A 223 -19.94 13.21 -2.50
C SER A 223 -20.98 12.15 -2.79
N SER A 224 -20.78 10.96 -2.29
CA SER A 224 -21.76 9.89 -2.39
C SER A 224 -21.91 9.13 -1.08
N VAL A 225 -23.15 8.77 -0.75
CA VAL A 225 -23.49 7.89 0.37
C VAL A 225 -24.50 6.86 -0.13
N VAL A 226 -24.16 5.59 0.07
CA VAL A 226 -25.04 4.46 -0.27
C VAL A 226 -25.37 3.71 1.00
N ASN A 227 -26.65 3.50 1.25
CA ASN A 227 -27.15 2.70 2.36
C ASN A 227 -27.95 1.53 1.80
N ASN A 228 -27.59 0.32 2.22
CA ASN A 228 -28.27 -0.92 1.87
C ASN A 228 -28.77 -1.60 3.13
N LEU A 229 -30.04 -1.94 3.15
CA LEU A 229 -30.62 -2.80 4.18
C LEU A 229 -31.15 -4.06 3.51
N THR A 230 -30.61 -5.19 3.89
CA THR A 230 -31.01 -6.50 3.33
C THR A 230 -31.57 -7.36 4.45
N TYR A 231 -32.78 -7.86 4.24
CA TYR A 231 -33.41 -8.87 5.09
C TYR A 231 -33.48 -10.18 4.36
N ASN A 232 -32.95 -11.24 4.94
CA ASN A 232 -33.04 -12.62 4.46
C ASN A 232 -33.84 -13.43 5.51
N SER A 233 -35.03 -13.92 5.13
CA SER A 233 -35.79 -14.80 6.00
C SER A 233 -35.11 -16.15 6.18
N LEU A 234 -35.46 -16.88 7.23
CA LEU A 234 -35.17 -18.30 7.29
C LEU A 234 -35.93 -19.06 6.19
N ASP A 235 -35.41 -20.22 5.84
CA ASP A 235 -36.11 -21.14 4.94
C ASP A 235 -37.36 -21.68 5.62
N TYR A 236 -38.50 -21.46 5.01
CA TYR A 236 -39.77 -22.07 5.44
C TYR A 236 -40.08 -23.27 4.52
N VAL A 237 -40.12 -24.45 5.11
CA VAL A 237 -40.50 -25.67 4.39
C VAL A 237 -41.96 -26.01 4.71
N SER A 238 -42.82 -25.96 3.71
CA SER A 238 -44.23 -26.33 3.81
C SER A 238 -44.41 -27.84 4.02
N ASN A 239 -45.59 -28.26 4.52
CA ASN A 239 -45.92 -29.68 4.69
C ASN A 239 -45.85 -30.49 3.37
N PHE A 240 -45.86 -29.84 2.20
CA PHE A 240 -45.70 -30.43 0.89
C PHE A 240 -44.23 -30.47 0.40
N GLY A 241 -43.26 -30.12 1.26
CA GLY A 241 -41.86 -30.11 0.90
C GLY A 241 -41.40 -28.90 0.07
N LEU A 242 -42.25 -27.88 -0.08
CA LEU A 242 -41.86 -26.63 -0.76
C LEU A 242 -41.04 -25.78 0.18
N LYS A 243 -39.84 -25.42 -0.27
CA LYS A 243 -38.94 -24.50 0.43
C LYS A 243 -39.18 -23.08 -0.06
N ASN A 244 -39.52 -22.18 0.87
CA ASN A 244 -39.74 -20.77 0.61
C ASN A 244 -38.77 -19.94 1.45
N ASN A 245 -38.22 -18.90 0.87
CA ASN A 245 -37.51 -17.84 1.57
C ASN A 245 -37.85 -16.49 0.97
N PHE A 246 -37.69 -15.44 1.75
CA PHE A 246 -37.96 -14.06 1.33
C PHE A 246 -36.67 -13.26 1.49
N ASN A 247 -36.34 -12.48 0.47
CA ASN A 247 -35.24 -11.53 0.49
C ASN A 247 -35.81 -10.15 0.17
N PHE A 248 -35.58 -9.20 1.07
CA PHE A 248 -35.95 -7.80 0.88
C PHE A 248 -34.67 -6.97 0.87
N VAL A 249 -34.51 -6.16 -0.17
CA VAL A 249 -33.39 -5.24 -0.31
C VAL A 249 -33.93 -3.82 -0.43
N PHE A 250 -33.53 -2.98 0.50
CA PHE A 250 -33.74 -1.55 0.43
C PHE A 250 -32.42 -0.85 0.19
N GLN A 251 -32.34 -0.05 -0.87
CA GLN A 251 -31.15 0.73 -1.21
C GLN A 251 -31.49 2.20 -1.34
N ASN A 252 -30.69 3.04 -0.70
CA ASN A 252 -30.76 4.48 -0.84
C ASN A 252 -29.40 5.01 -1.31
N LEU A 253 -29.38 5.77 -2.39
CA LEU A 253 -28.21 6.44 -2.94
C LEU A 253 -28.44 7.97 -2.88
N ASN A 254 -27.55 8.65 -2.17
CA ASN A 254 -27.46 10.10 -2.19
C ASN A 254 -26.13 10.50 -2.83
N SER A 255 -26.16 11.41 -3.80
CA SER A 255 -24.97 11.94 -4.46
C SER A 255 -25.14 13.44 -4.73
N ILE A 256 -24.07 14.18 -4.55
CA ILE A 256 -23.95 15.62 -4.84
C ILE A 256 -22.71 15.83 -5.68
#